data_ed97a86f8f0af4896eb0125846fe0f09
#
_entry.id   ed97a86f8f0af4896eb0125846fe0f09
#
_cell.length_a   1.000
_cell.length_b   1.000
_cell.length_c   1.000
_cell.angle_alpha   90.00
_cell.angle_beta   90.00
_cell.angle_gamma   90.00
#
_symmetry.space_group_name_H-M   'P 1'
#
loop_
_entity.id
_entity.type
_entity.pdbx_description
1 polymer ?
#
loop_
_entity_poly.entity_id
_entity_poly.type
_entity_poly.pdbx_seq_one_letter_code
_entity_poly.pdbx_strand_id
1 'polypeptide(L)'
;MTTSQKKILIALIILMALAINLSATPIEDGDEDLLPTSGSLRGASRFLAQHSRGLVKCNKNPRLCRAKGSPGPDCCKKKCVNVKTDKQNCGLCGKSCKHGEICCNGKCVNLMTNKSHCGGCNNRCKRGNSCVLGMCSYA
;
A
#
# COMPACT_ATOMS: atom_id res chain seq x y z
N MET A 1 13.93 39.83 -32.98
CA MET A 1 12.61 39.16 -33.10
C MET A 1 11.56 40.21 -33.43
N THR A 2 10.95 40.10 -34.58
CA THR A 2 9.90 41.03 -35.02
C THR A 2 8.61 40.81 -34.20
N THR A 3 7.79 41.83 -34.10
CA THR A 3 6.50 41.75 -33.37
C THR A 3 5.58 40.65 -33.90
N SER A 4 5.70 40.29 -35.17
CA SER A 4 4.98 39.15 -35.78
C SER A 4 5.44 37.81 -35.23
N GLN A 5 6.74 37.60 -35.06
CA GLN A 5 7.31 36.38 -34.50
C GLN A 5 6.86 36.15 -33.05
N LYS A 6 6.78 37.20 -32.25
CA LYS A 6 6.26 37.10 -30.86
C LYS A 6 4.80 36.70 -30.81
N LYS A 7 3.95 37.21 -31.70
CA LYS A 7 2.52 36.84 -31.77
C LYS A 7 2.34 35.36 -32.14
N ILE A 8 3.12 34.84 -33.09
CA ILE A 8 3.08 33.41 -33.47
C ILE A 8 3.51 32.52 -32.31
N LEU A 9 4.55 32.91 -31.59
CA LEU A 9 5.06 32.13 -30.45
C LEU A 9 4.03 32.06 -29.29
N ILE A 10 3.36 33.18 -29.00
CA ILE A 10 2.31 33.23 -27.98
C ILE A 10 1.09 32.38 -28.39
N ALA A 11 0.69 32.41 -29.66
CA ALA A 11 -0.39 31.58 -30.17
C ALA A 11 -0.08 30.08 -30.05
N LEU A 12 1.15 29.65 -30.33
CA LEU A 12 1.59 28.26 -30.18
C LEU A 12 1.60 27.82 -28.73
N ILE A 13 2.03 28.68 -27.79
CA ILE A 13 2.01 28.37 -26.35
C ILE A 13 0.57 28.20 -25.84
N ILE A 14 -0.34 29.06 -26.28
CA ILE A 14 -1.76 28.96 -25.91
C ILE A 14 -2.40 27.67 -26.46
N LEU A 15 -2.06 27.30 -27.71
CA LEU A 15 -2.54 26.05 -28.32
C LEU A 15 -2.01 24.81 -27.59
N MET A 16 -0.75 24.81 -27.18
CA MET A 16 -0.16 23.73 -26.36
C MET A 16 -0.81 23.65 -24.98
N ALA A 17 -1.09 24.77 -24.32
CA ALA A 17 -1.75 24.82 -23.03
C ALA A 17 -3.20 24.29 -23.10
N LEU A 18 -3.93 24.56 -24.18
CA LEU A 18 -5.27 24.03 -24.43
C LEU A 18 -5.27 22.51 -24.68
N ALA A 19 -4.24 21.99 -25.38
CA ALA A 19 -4.11 20.56 -25.65
C ALA A 19 -3.88 19.74 -24.35
N ILE A 20 -3.17 20.29 -23.37
CA ILE A 20 -2.89 19.63 -22.11
C ILE A 20 -4.15 19.50 -21.24
N ASN A 21 -5.08 20.44 -21.33
CA ASN A 21 -6.33 20.42 -20.56
C ASN A 21 -7.39 19.45 -21.09
N LEU A 22 -7.26 18.91 -22.31
CA LEU A 22 -8.20 17.93 -22.87
C LEU A 22 -7.85 16.47 -22.49
N SER A 23 -6.70 16.23 -21.89
CA SER A 23 -6.24 14.86 -21.56
C SER A 23 -6.41 14.47 -20.09
N ALA A 24 -6.98 15.31 -19.26
CA ALA A 24 -7.31 15.01 -17.87
C ALA A 24 -8.75 14.51 -17.76
N THR A 25 -9.02 13.29 -18.24
CA THR A 25 -10.18 12.54 -17.79
C THR A 25 -9.78 11.88 -16.46
N PRO A 26 -10.52 12.09 -15.36
CA PRO A 26 -10.36 11.26 -14.18
C PRO A 26 -10.70 9.82 -14.61
N ILE A 27 -9.79 8.90 -14.36
CA ILE A 27 -10.12 7.48 -14.39
C ILE A 27 -10.99 7.26 -13.15
N GLU A 28 -12.30 7.27 -13.34
CA GLU A 28 -13.21 6.66 -12.39
C GLU A 28 -12.96 5.15 -12.52
N ASP A 29 -12.55 4.55 -11.42
CA ASP A 29 -12.54 3.09 -11.24
C ASP A 29 -14.00 2.64 -11.40
N GLY A 30 -14.38 2.36 -12.62
CA GLY A 30 -15.62 1.69 -12.96
C GLY A 30 -15.44 0.24 -12.59
N ASP A 31 -16.01 -0.17 -11.46
CA ASP A 31 -16.34 -1.55 -11.18
C ASP A 31 -17.28 -2.02 -12.29
N GLU A 32 -16.74 -2.60 -13.34
CA GLU A 32 -17.53 -3.34 -14.33
C GLU A 32 -18.01 -4.63 -13.66
N ASP A 33 -19.23 -4.57 -13.12
CA ASP A 33 -20.07 -5.71 -12.85
C ASP A 33 -20.31 -6.51 -14.14
N LEU A 34 -19.42 -7.45 -14.47
CA LEU A 34 -19.69 -8.53 -15.39
C LEU A 34 -20.72 -9.45 -14.74
N LEU A 35 -21.99 -9.25 -15.08
CA LEU A 35 -23.05 -10.22 -14.84
C LEU A 35 -22.68 -11.54 -15.53
N PRO A 36 -22.49 -12.65 -14.82
CA PRO A 36 -22.57 -13.96 -15.43
C PRO A 36 -24.03 -14.37 -15.55
N THR A 37 -24.49 -14.44 -16.78
CA THR A 37 -25.74 -15.01 -17.22
C THR A 37 -25.93 -16.43 -16.69
N SER A 38 -27.07 -16.65 -16.01
CA SER A 38 -27.76 -17.94 -15.87
C SER A 38 -26.97 -19.15 -15.37
N GLY A 39 -27.09 -19.42 -14.09
CA GLY A 39 -26.68 -20.68 -13.49
C GLY A 39 -27.20 -20.86 -12.07
N SER A 40 -28.27 -21.61 -11.91
CA SER A 40 -28.78 -22.31 -10.71
C SER A 40 -28.77 -21.54 -9.37
N LEU A 41 -29.95 -21.13 -8.95
CA LEU A 41 -30.28 -20.38 -7.71
C LEU A 41 -30.05 -21.12 -6.37
N ARG A 42 -29.30 -22.22 -6.29
CA ARG A 42 -29.08 -22.97 -5.06
C ARG A 42 -27.77 -22.71 -4.33
N GLY A 43 -26.89 -21.85 -4.85
CA GLY A 43 -25.58 -21.54 -4.26
C GLY A 43 -25.37 -20.10 -3.78
N ALA A 44 -26.28 -19.18 -4.07
CA ALA A 44 -26.07 -17.73 -3.89
C ALA A 44 -26.05 -17.25 -2.43
N SER A 45 -26.63 -17.99 -1.49
CA SER A 45 -26.77 -17.54 -0.09
C SER A 45 -25.44 -17.47 0.68
N ARG A 46 -24.40 -18.20 0.26
CA ARG A 46 -23.11 -18.22 0.98
C ARG A 46 -22.17 -17.09 0.54
N PHE A 47 -22.27 -16.63 -0.68
CA PHE A 47 -21.42 -15.53 -1.19
C PHE A 47 -21.88 -14.15 -0.72
N LEU A 48 -23.20 -13.94 -0.59
CA LEU A 48 -23.77 -12.69 -0.07
C LEU A 48 -23.46 -12.45 1.41
N ALA A 49 -23.29 -13.51 2.21
CA ALA A 49 -22.93 -13.40 3.62
C ALA A 49 -21.46 -12.97 3.81
N GLN A 50 -20.61 -13.18 2.82
CA GLN A 50 -19.19 -12.79 2.88
C GLN A 50 -18.97 -11.34 2.44
N HIS A 51 -19.80 -10.79 1.58
CA HIS A 51 -19.65 -9.42 1.06
C HIS A 51 -20.14 -8.34 2.05
N SER A 52 -21.09 -8.66 2.93
CA SER A 52 -21.56 -7.72 3.94
C SER A 52 -20.60 -7.49 5.12
N ARG A 53 -19.52 -8.26 5.23
CA ARG A 53 -18.46 -8.02 6.25
C ARG A 53 -17.57 -6.82 5.96
N GLY A 54 -17.59 -6.25 4.75
CA GLY A 54 -16.79 -5.09 4.35
C GLY A 54 -17.28 -3.74 4.90
N LEU A 55 -18.52 -3.65 5.41
CA LEU A 55 -19.12 -2.38 5.81
C LEU A 55 -18.94 -2.03 7.30
N VAL A 56 -18.51 -2.97 8.15
CA VAL A 56 -18.32 -2.66 9.57
C VAL A 56 -16.89 -2.25 9.82
N LYS A 57 -16.70 -0.94 10.02
CA LYS A 57 -15.38 -0.35 10.30
C LYS A 57 -14.92 -0.74 11.70
N CYS A 58 -13.67 -1.11 11.86
CA CYS A 58 -13.11 -1.58 13.12
C CYS A 58 -13.11 -0.53 14.26
N ASN A 59 -13.25 0.75 13.95
CA ASN A 59 -13.37 1.80 14.96
C ASN A 59 -14.65 1.70 15.80
N LYS A 60 -15.72 1.11 15.22
CA LYS A 60 -16.98 0.83 15.96
C LYS A 60 -16.95 -0.53 16.66
N ASN A 61 -16.22 -1.50 16.09
CA ASN A 61 -16.08 -2.84 16.66
C ASN A 61 -14.65 -3.38 16.47
N PRO A 62 -13.72 -3.10 17.41
CA PRO A 62 -12.32 -3.55 17.33
C PRO A 62 -12.16 -5.08 17.28
N ARG A 63 -13.14 -5.84 17.77
CA ARG A 63 -13.12 -7.32 17.74
C ARG A 63 -13.10 -7.89 16.33
N LEU A 64 -13.56 -7.12 15.33
CA LEU A 64 -13.49 -7.53 13.92
C LEU A 64 -12.07 -7.81 13.45
N CYS A 65 -11.11 -7.06 13.96
CA CYS A 65 -9.70 -7.22 13.59
C CYS A 65 -9.06 -8.50 14.13
N ARG A 66 -9.73 -9.15 15.11
CA ARG A 66 -9.28 -10.44 15.67
C ARG A 66 -10.00 -11.63 15.04
N ALA A 67 -10.92 -11.39 14.11
CA ALA A 67 -11.62 -12.46 13.40
C ALA A 67 -10.66 -13.20 12.46
N LYS A 68 -10.92 -14.50 12.26
CA LYS A 68 -10.17 -15.33 11.30
C LYS A 68 -10.25 -14.71 9.89
N GLY A 69 -9.08 -14.51 9.25
CA GLY A 69 -8.99 -13.89 7.94
C GLY A 69 -8.84 -12.36 7.96
N SER A 70 -8.75 -11.74 9.15
CA SER A 70 -8.39 -10.32 9.25
C SER A 70 -6.92 -10.09 8.91
N PRO A 71 -6.56 -8.97 8.25
CA PRO A 71 -5.16 -8.62 7.95
C PRO A 71 -4.29 -8.43 9.20
N GLY A 72 -4.89 -8.14 10.36
CA GLY A 72 -4.19 -8.02 11.63
C GLY A 72 -5.11 -7.61 12.77
N PRO A 73 -4.64 -7.72 14.03
CA PRO A 73 -5.46 -7.54 15.22
C PRO A 73 -5.74 -6.09 15.61
N ASP A 74 -5.01 -5.13 15.01
CA ASP A 74 -5.02 -3.73 15.40
C ASP A 74 -5.90 -2.91 14.46
N CYS A 75 -6.67 -1.96 15.01
CA CYS A 75 -7.52 -1.09 14.22
C CYS A 75 -6.86 0.28 14.02
N CYS A 76 -6.38 0.56 12.81
CA CYS A 76 -5.76 1.83 12.45
C CYS A 76 -6.56 2.52 11.34
N LYS A 77 -7.02 3.76 11.59
CA LYS A 77 -7.80 4.55 10.62
C LYS A 77 -8.94 3.77 9.97
N LYS A 78 -9.72 3.04 10.79
CA LYS A 78 -10.87 2.22 10.37
C LYS A 78 -10.53 0.95 9.58
N LYS A 79 -9.24 0.60 9.46
CA LYS A 79 -8.73 -0.63 8.81
C LYS A 79 -8.04 -1.52 9.83
N CYS A 80 -8.23 -2.82 9.69
CA CYS A 80 -7.46 -3.79 10.48
C CYS A 80 -6.07 -3.94 9.89
N VAL A 81 -5.05 -3.84 10.71
CA VAL A 81 -3.63 -3.92 10.34
C VAL A 81 -2.87 -4.72 11.39
N ASN A 82 -1.69 -5.19 11.03
CA ASN A 82 -0.77 -5.80 11.99
C ASN A 82 0.41 -4.85 12.24
N VAL A 83 0.38 -4.14 13.35
CA VAL A 83 1.45 -3.17 13.68
C VAL A 83 2.83 -3.80 13.86
N LYS A 84 2.92 -5.14 13.96
CA LYS A 84 4.21 -5.84 14.03
C LYS A 84 4.88 -5.99 12.66
N THR A 85 4.11 -5.96 11.56
CA THR A 85 4.62 -6.25 10.22
C THR A 85 4.30 -5.19 9.18
N ASP A 86 3.27 -4.37 9.44
CA ASP A 86 2.83 -3.33 8.50
C ASP A 86 3.83 -2.16 8.49
N LYS A 87 4.44 -1.91 7.33
CA LYS A 87 5.40 -0.83 7.13
C LYS A 87 4.83 0.57 7.40
N GLN A 88 3.53 0.77 7.17
CA GLN A 88 2.86 2.07 7.34
C GLN A 88 2.35 2.30 8.77
N ASN A 89 2.30 1.24 9.59
CA ASN A 89 1.78 1.28 10.94
C ASN A 89 2.71 0.54 11.93
N CYS A 90 4.02 0.70 11.77
CA CYS A 90 5.02 -0.09 12.49
C CYS A 90 5.14 0.30 13.97
N GLY A 91 4.70 -0.59 14.84
CA GLY A 91 4.66 -0.41 16.29
C GLY A 91 3.49 0.45 16.78
N LEU A 92 3.03 1.39 15.98
CA LEU A 92 1.90 2.29 16.28
C LEU A 92 1.16 2.66 14.98
N CYS A 93 -0.15 2.90 15.07
CA CYS A 93 -0.95 3.39 13.95
C CYS A 93 -0.36 4.68 13.36
N GLY A 94 -0.14 4.68 12.05
CA GLY A 94 0.38 5.83 11.31
C GLY A 94 1.89 6.04 11.40
N LYS A 95 2.63 5.21 12.14
CA LYS A 95 4.10 5.25 12.17
C LYS A 95 4.65 4.51 10.96
N SER A 96 5.03 5.24 9.93
CA SER A 96 5.63 4.69 8.72
C SER A 96 7.14 4.54 8.84
N CYS A 97 7.66 3.41 8.38
CA CYS A 97 9.10 3.20 8.24
C CYS A 97 9.67 3.97 7.05
N LYS A 98 10.93 4.39 7.15
CA LYS A 98 11.64 5.10 6.09
C LYS A 98 11.83 4.25 4.83
N HIS A 99 12.23 4.90 3.74
CA HIS A 99 12.64 4.19 2.53
C HIS A 99 13.80 3.21 2.85
N GLY A 100 13.74 1.99 2.32
CA GLY A 100 14.73 0.95 2.61
C GLY A 100 14.57 0.22 3.95
N GLU A 101 13.63 0.66 4.82
CA GLU A 101 13.31 -0.05 6.06
C GLU A 101 12.05 -0.90 5.91
N ILE A 102 11.97 -1.97 6.69
CA ILE A 102 10.77 -2.78 6.87
C ILE A 102 10.38 -2.86 8.34
N CYS A 103 9.16 -3.28 8.61
CA CYS A 103 8.67 -3.46 9.97
C CYS A 103 8.95 -4.88 10.45
N CYS A 104 9.80 -5.01 11.46
CA CYS A 104 10.09 -6.27 12.14
C CYS A 104 9.66 -6.18 13.60
N ASN A 105 8.64 -6.93 13.97
CA ASN A 105 8.10 -6.96 15.35
C ASN A 105 7.81 -5.57 15.92
N GLY A 106 7.24 -4.67 15.11
CA GLY A 106 6.90 -3.31 15.53
C GLY A 106 8.05 -2.32 15.56
N LYS A 107 9.21 -2.68 15.00
CA LYS A 107 10.38 -1.80 14.86
C LYS A 107 10.78 -1.68 13.40
N CYS A 108 11.00 -0.45 12.93
CA CYS A 108 11.55 -0.21 11.60
C CYS A 108 13.04 -0.56 11.59
N VAL A 109 13.45 -1.42 10.69
CA VAL A 109 14.83 -1.90 10.58
C VAL A 109 15.27 -1.91 9.11
N ASN A 110 16.55 -1.60 8.88
CA ASN A 110 17.16 -1.70 7.57
C ASN A 110 17.81 -3.10 7.44
N LEU A 111 17.28 -3.92 6.51
CA LEU A 111 17.78 -5.28 6.30
C LEU A 111 19.17 -5.34 5.66
N MET A 112 19.60 -4.25 5.02
CA MET A 112 20.89 -4.22 4.30
C MET A 112 22.09 -4.07 5.24
N THR A 113 21.88 -3.49 6.45
CA THR A 113 22.98 -3.10 7.34
C THR A 113 22.80 -3.57 8.77
N ASN A 114 21.61 -3.99 9.16
CA ASN A 114 21.32 -4.37 10.54
C ASN A 114 21.76 -5.80 10.83
N LYS A 115 22.76 -5.98 11.71
CA LYS A 115 23.30 -7.29 12.13
C LYS A 115 22.24 -8.26 12.69
N SER A 116 21.22 -7.74 13.36
CA SER A 116 20.17 -8.57 13.98
C SER A 116 19.03 -8.93 13.03
N HIS A 117 19.00 -8.32 11.84
CA HIS A 117 17.93 -8.45 10.85
C HIS A 117 18.49 -8.46 9.43
N CYS A 118 19.62 -9.13 9.22
CA CYS A 118 20.37 -9.10 7.96
C CYS A 118 19.66 -9.91 6.87
N GLY A 119 19.18 -9.26 5.82
CA GLY A 119 18.39 -9.88 4.75
C GLY A 119 16.98 -10.33 5.14
N GLY A 120 16.65 -10.31 6.43
CA GLY A 120 15.32 -10.73 6.92
C GLY A 120 15.12 -10.43 8.39
N CYS A 121 13.84 -10.35 8.82
CA CYS A 121 13.53 -10.16 10.23
C CYS A 121 14.09 -11.31 11.08
N ASN A 122 14.78 -10.95 12.19
CA ASN A 122 15.39 -11.88 13.14
C ASN A 122 16.53 -12.75 12.58
N ASN A 123 17.00 -12.46 11.38
CA ASN A 123 18.18 -13.13 10.82
C ASN A 123 19.45 -12.46 11.33
N ARG A 124 20.01 -13.02 12.42
CA ARG A 124 21.18 -12.46 13.09
C ARG A 124 22.47 -13.04 12.52
N CYS A 125 23.40 -12.17 12.13
CA CYS A 125 24.74 -12.60 11.77
C CYS A 125 25.53 -13.14 12.99
N LYS A 126 26.35 -14.14 12.78
CA LYS A 126 27.24 -14.70 13.81
C LYS A 126 28.18 -13.62 14.38
N ARG A 127 28.72 -13.87 15.58
CA ARG A 127 29.69 -12.96 16.19
C ARG A 127 30.91 -12.77 15.26
N GLY A 128 31.40 -11.54 15.18
CA GLY A 128 32.48 -11.16 14.25
C GLY A 128 32.00 -10.72 12.86
N ASN A 129 30.88 -11.25 12.37
CA ASN A 129 30.35 -10.91 11.04
C ASN A 129 29.58 -9.58 11.03
N SER A 130 29.65 -8.86 9.93
CA SER A 130 28.84 -7.66 9.66
C SER A 130 27.73 -7.98 8.64
N CYS A 131 26.70 -7.15 8.62
CA CYS A 131 25.67 -7.22 7.60
C CYS A 131 26.00 -6.21 6.50
N VAL A 132 26.24 -6.71 5.30
CA VAL A 132 26.54 -5.89 4.12
C VAL A 132 25.58 -6.30 3.01
N LEU A 133 24.84 -5.33 2.47
CA LEU A 133 23.84 -5.55 1.40
C LEU A 133 22.86 -6.70 1.69
N GLY A 134 22.45 -6.87 2.94
CA GLY A 134 21.52 -7.91 3.35
C GLY A 134 22.11 -9.31 3.48
N MET A 135 23.43 -9.44 3.41
CA MET A 135 24.16 -10.68 3.58
C MET A 135 25.14 -10.56 4.75
N CYS A 136 25.25 -11.62 5.55
CA CYS A 136 26.27 -11.68 6.58
C CYS A 136 27.63 -11.94 5.93
N SER A 137 28.56 -10.97 6.04
CA SER A 137 29.94 -11.17 5.57
C SER A 137 30.66 -12.14 6.51
N TYR A 138 31.37 -13.09 5.94
CA TYR A 138 32.33 -13.92 6.67
C TYR A 138 33.65 -13.17 6.72
N ALA A 139 34.14 -12.90 7.91
CA ALA A 139 35.47 -12.35 8.11
C ALA A 139 36.50 -13.46 7.95
#